data_d088b081b24008632d332bab436acc42
#
_entry.id   d088b081b24008632d332bab436acc42
#
_cell.length_a   1.000
_cell.length_b   1.000
_cell.length_c   1.000
_cell.angle_alpha   90.00
_cell.angle_beta   90.00
_cell.angle_gamma   90.00
#
_symmetry.space_group_name_H-M   'P 1'
#
loop_
_entity.id
_entity.type
_entity.pdbx_description
1 polymer ?
#
loop_
_entity_poly.entity_id
_entity_poly.type
_entity_poly.pdbx_seq_one_letter_code
_entity_poly.pdbx_strand_id
1 'polypeptide(L)'
;MSHQEQMSLLVRCVESLTVKSLCNTRWESRIKSVKAIRFQAPQLRSALLQLSKDNDTEPKDRSDAKNLFEVLGTFEFILGMVIWHDILFTVNTVSKKLQSPSMCIDATLKHIESIVNYFGNYRNEGFASSLVIAKDIASEMGVEPSFPIKRPTSRKKQYDETDCEEAKLETEKAFEVNYFLVMVDIAISSLTRRFEELQ
;
A
#
# COMPACT_ATOMS: atom_id res chain seq x y z
N MET A 1 16.68 25.38 -8.15
CA MET A 1 16.61 24.01 -8.71
C MET A 1 15.25 23.78 -9.33
N SER A 2 15.17 23.33 -10.57
CA SER A 2 13.89 23.06 -11.22
C SER A 2 13.24 21.80 -10.64
N HIS A 3 11.90 21.70 -10.72
CA HIS A 3 11.14 20.49 -10.32
C HIS A 3 11.72 19.21 -10.96
N GLN A 4 12.33 19.35 -12.12
CA GLN A 4 12.99 18.27 -12.87
C GLN A 4 14.34 17.84 -12.23
N GLU A 5 15.06 18.75 -11.61
CA GLU A 5 16.32 18.46 -10.90
C GLU A 5 16.05 17.79 -9.54
N GLN A 6 14.95 18.17 -8.87
CA GLN A 6 14.51 17.56 -7.61
C GLN A 6 14.02 16.13 -7.80
N MET A 7 13.24 15.87 -8.87
CA MET A 7 12.90 14.52 -9.28
C MET A 7 14.14 13.71 -9.66
N SER A 8 15.15 14.34 -10.25
CA SER A 8 16.43 13.71 -10.59
C SER A 8 17.24 13.32 -9.35
N LEU A 9 17.20 14.09 -8.27
CA LEU A 9 17.84 13.76 -6.99
C LEU A 9 17.14 12.58 -6.29
N LEU A 10 15.81 12.56 -6.26
CA LEU A 10 15.04 11.42 -5.77
C LEU A 10 15.34 10.14 -6.57
N VAL A 11 15.49 10.27 -7.88
CA VAL A 11 15.84 9.18 -8.80
C VAL A 11 17.28 8.70 -8.61
N ARG A 12 18.23 9.58 -8.29
CA ARG A 12 19.65 9.22 -8.06
C ARG A 12 19.89 8.52 -6.72
N CYS A 13 19.05 8.77 -5.70
CA CYS A 13 19.13 8.06 -4.42
C CYS A 13 18.56 6.64 -4.49
N VAL A 14 17.87 6.28 -5.59
CA VAL A 14 17.13 5.03 -5.74
C VAL A 14 17.67 4.28 -6.96
N GLU A 15 18.69 3.45 -6.76
CA GLU A 15 19.51 2.86 -7.83
C GLU A 15 18.81 1.88 -8.81
N SER A 16 17.58 1.42 -8.56
CA SER A 16 17.02 0.35 -9.41
C SER A 16 15.55 0.48 -9.84
N LEU A 17 14.71 1.22 -9.14
CA LEU A 17 13.27 1.31 -9.47
C LEU A 17 12.81 2.77 -9.46
N THR A 18 12.32 3.27 -10.57
CA THR A 18 11.81 4.64 -10.68
C THR A 18 10.33 4.71 -10.30
N VAL A 19 9.96 5.58 -9.38
CA VAL A 19 8.56 5.93 -9.13
C VAL A 19 8.05 6.72 -10.33
N LYS A 20 7.15 6.12 -11.10
CA LYS A 20 6.55 6.74 -12.29
C LYS A 20 5.27 7.48 -11.91
N SER A 21 4.95 8.54 -12.66
CA SER A 21 3.65 9.19 -12.56
C SER A 21 2.52 8.16 -12.74
N LEU A 22 1.49 8.26 -11.91
CA LEU A 22 0.33 7.37 -11.94
C LEU A 22 -0.45 7.60 -13.24
N CYS A 23 -0.50 6.58 -14.09
CA CYS A 23 -1.40 6.54 -15.23
C CYS A 23 -2.72 5.90 -14.78
N ASN A 24 -3.84 6.60 -14.96
CA ASN A 24 -5.16 6.13 -14.50
C ASN A 24 -5.68 4.91 -15.27
N THR A 25 -5.13 4.60 -16.45
CA THR A 25 -5.67 3.60 -17.37
C THR A 25 -4.91 2.26 -17.38
N ARG A 26 -3.72 2.17 -16.76
CA ARG A 26 -2.88 0.95 -16.83
C ARG A 26 -2.50 0.45 -15.44
N TRP A 27 -2.97 -0.74 -15.09
CA TRP A 27 -2.59 -1.46 -13.86
C TRP A 27 -1.08 -1.65 -13.72
N GLU A 28 -0.38 -1.86 -14.84
CA GLU A 28 1.07 -2.01 -14.86
C GLU A 28 1.81 -0.77 -14.33
N SER A 29 1.33 0.43 -14.60
CA SER A 29 1.92 1.66 -14.07
C SER A 29 1.75 1.73 -12.55
N ARG A 30 0.57 1.38 -12.04
CA ARG A 30 0.27 1.40 -10.61
C ARG A 30 1.11 0.40 -9.84
N ILE A 31 1.19 -0.85 -10.31
CA ILE A 31 2.01 -1.86 -9.64
C ILE A 31 3.50 -1.51 -9.66
N LYS A 32 4.02 -0.95 -10.75
CA LYS A 32 5.41 -0.51 -10.83
C LYS A 32 5.73 0.57 -9.79
N SER A 33 4.82 1.54 -9.59
CA SER A 33 5.00 2.60 -8.60
C SER A 33 4.93 2.06 -7.17
N VAL A 34 3.93 1.23 -6.85
CA VAL A 34 3.81 0.63 -5.51
C VAL A 34 4.99 -0.30 -5.23
N LYS A 35 5.43 -1.08 -6.23
CA LYS A 35 6.62 -1.92 -6.12
C LYS A 35 7.87 -1.09 -5.81
N ALA A 36 8.06 0.03 -6.51
CA ALA A 36 9.19 0.90 -6.27
C ALA A 36 9.20 1.43 -4.83
N ILE A 37 8.06 1.88 -4.32
CA ILE A 37 7.93 2.36 -2.93
C ILE A 37 8.19 1.22 -1.94
N ARG A 38 7.59 0.05 -2.14
CA ARG A 38 7.71 -1.11 -1.22
C ARG A 38 9.16 -1.56 -1.03
N PHE A 39 9.91 -1.69 -2.12
CA PHE A 39 11.28 -2.24 -2.07
C PHE A 39 12.37 -1.20 -1.78
N GLN A 40 12.00 0.08 -1.79
CA GLN A 40 12.93 1.20 -1.57
C GLN A 40 12.42 2.16 -0.49
N ALA A 41 11.49 1.72 0.35
CA ALA A 41 10.89 2.54 1.40
C ALA A 41 11.94 3.19 2.33
N PRO A 42 12.97 2.48 2.83
CA PRO A 42 14.00 3.08 3.68
C PRO A 42 14.79 4.18 2.96
N GLN A 43 15.22 3.93 1.71
CA GLN A 43 16.00 4.89 0.90
C GLN A 43 15.16 6.11 0.54
N LEU A 44 13.89 5.87 0.15
CA LEU A 44 12.94 6.93 -0.18
C LEU A 44 12.69 7.85 1.03
N ARG A 45 12.49 7.25 2.20
CA ARG A 45 12.28 8.00 3.45
C ARG A 45 13.51 8.83 3.82
N SER A 46 14.72 8.27 3.66
CA SER A 46 15.97 8.98 3.89
C SER A 46 16.15 10.17 2.93
N ALA A 47 15.85 9.99 1.64
CA ALA A 47 15.91 11.04 0.64
C ALA A 47 14.91 12.19 0.93
N LEU A 48 13.69 11.85 1.35
CA LEU A 48 12.69 12.84 1.73
C LEU A 48 13.12 13.65 2.97
N LEU A 49 13.77 13.00 3.94
CA LEU A 49 14.31 13.69 5.11
C LEU A 49 15.43 14.68 4.72
N GLN A 50 16.30 14.29 3.80
CA GLN A 50 17.36 15.18 3.29
C GLN A 50 16.75 16.38 2.57
N LEU A 51 15.79 16.13 1.67
CA LEU A 51 15.10 17.19 0.93
C LEU A 51 14.35 18.16 1.85
N SER A 52 13.74 17.66 2.93
CA SER A 52 13.04 18.49 3.90
C SER A 52 13.95 19.44 4.69
N LYS A 53 15.26 19.13 4.77
CA LYS A 53 16.27 19.92 5.49
C LYS A 53 17.12 20.79 4.58
N ASP A 54 17.00 20.63 3.28
CA ASP A 54 17.80 21.34 2.30
C ASP A 54 17.31 22.80 2.17
N ASN A 55 18.21 23.74 2.45
CA ASN A 55 17.89 25.18 2.41
C ASN A 55 17.78 25.74 0.99
N ASP A 56 18.36 25.05 0.01
CA ASP A 56 18.31 25.46 -1.41
C ASP A 56 17.00 25.03 -2.10
N THR A 57 16.21 24.17 -1.43
CA THR A 57 14.90 23.71 -1.90
C THR A 57 13.80 24.74 -1.58
N GLU A 58 12.83 24.89 -2.49
CA GLU A 58 11.68 25.76 -2.27
C GLU A 58 10.91 25.40 -0.97
N PRO A 59 10.39 26.39 -0.23
CA PRO A 59 9.68 26.16 1.04
C PRO A 59 8.49 25.20 0.91
N LYS A 60 7.79 25.23 -0.22
CA LYS A 60 6.67 24.33 -0.53
C LYS A 60 7.16 22.89 -0.64
N ASP A 61 8.21 22.64 -1.43
CA ASP A 61 8.74 21.30 -1.68
C ASP A 61 9.36 20.70 -0.41
N ARG A 62 9.96 21.54 0.45
CA ARG A 62 10.41 21.12 1.79
C ARG A 62 9.26 20.67 2.68
N SER A 63 8.15 21.42 2.65
CA SER A 63 6.94 21.07 3.41
C SER A 63 6.33 19.78 2.91
N ASP A 64 6.22 19.59 1.59
CA ASP A 64 5.68 18.40 0.97
C ASP A 64 6.57 17.18 1.25
N ALA A 65 7.90 17.33 1.15
CA ALA A 65 8.86 16.29 1.50
C ALA A 65 8.75 15.87 2.97
N LYS A 66 8.57 16.83 3.88
CA LYS A 66 8.36 16.57 5.30
C LYS A 66 7.08 15.77 5.54
N ASN A 67 5.98 16.20 4.94
CA ASN A 67 4.69 15.51 5.05
C ASN A 67 4.78 14.07 4.52
N LEU A 68 5.42 13.87 3.38
CA LEU A 68 5.63 12.53 2.81
C LEU A 68 6.53 11.67 3.69
N PHE A 69 7.60 12.24 4.28
CA PHE A 69 8.45 11.55 5.23
C PHE A 69 7.68 11.05 6.47
N GLU A 70 6.78 11.89 7.00
CA GLU A 70 5.94 11.55 8.15
C GLU A 70 4.94 10.44 7.79
N VAL A 71 4.26 10.54 6.66
CA VAL A 71 3.29 9.53 6.17
C VAL A 71 3.98 8.19 5.92
N LEU A 72 5.12 8.17 5.21
CA LEU A 72 5.91 6.95 4.99
C LEU A 72 6.43 6.32 6.28
N GLY A 73 6.52 7.09 7.35
CA GLY A 73 6.90 6.64 8.69
C GLY A 73 5.75 6.13 9.55
N THR A 74 4.53 6.02 9.00
CA THR A 74 3.40 5.43 9.73
C THR A 74 3.25 3.94 9.44
N PHE A 75 2.99 3.13 10.46
CA PHE A 75 2.79 1.70 10.29
C PHE A 75 1.55 1.38 9.44
N GLU A 76 0.49 2.19 9.59
CA GLU A 76 -0.72 2.09 8.75
C GLU A 76 -0.39 2.23 7.25
N PHE A 77 0.49 3.17 6.88
CA PHE A 77 0.91 3.35 5.49
C PHE A 77 1.73 2.16 4.99
N ILE A 78 2.68 1.66 5.79
CA ILE A 78 3.52 0.52 5.44
C ILE A 78 2.67 -0.73 5.19
N LEU A 79 1.74 -1.03 6.09
CA LEU A 79 0.81 -2.15 5.95
C LEU A 79 -0.12 -1.97 4.73
N GLY A 80 -0.68 -0.78 4.55
CA GLY A 80 -1.50 -0.47 3.37
C GLY A 80 -0.73 -0.64 2.06
N MET A 81 0.53 -0.26 2.01
CA MET A 81 1.41 -0.43 0.86
C MET A 81 1.65 -1.92 0.53
N VAL A 82 1.85 -2.76 1.54
CA VAL A 82 2.00 -4.23 1.36
C VAL A 82 0.72 -4.81 0.78
N ILE A 83 -0.45 -4.50 1.38
CA ILE A 83 -1.75 -4.97 0.91
C ILE A 83 -2.02 -4.53 -0.54
N TRP A 84 -1.80 -3.25 -0.85
CA TRP A 84 -1.96 -2.74 -2.23
C TRP A 84 -1.03 -3.41 -3.22
N HIS A 85 0.23 -3.65 -2.83
CA HIS A 85 1.17 -4.36 -3.69
C HIS A 85 0.64 -5.75 -4.05
N ASP A 86 0.16 -6.51 -3.10
CA ASP A 86 -0.30 -7.88 -3.31
C ASP A 86 -1.58 -7.92 -4.17
N ILE A 87 -2.53 -7.03 -3.91
CA ILE A 87 -3.74 -6.88 -4.73
C ILE A 87 -3.37 -6.50 -6.17
N LEU A 88 -2.58 -5.45 -6.36
CA LEU A 88 -2.22 -4.96 -7.69
C LEU A 88 -1.34 -5.95 -8.45
N PHE A 89 -0.44 -6.67 -7.78
CA PHE A 89 0.39 -7.70 -8.39
C PHE A 89 -0.45 -8.82 -8.97
N THR A 90 -1.41 -9.32 -8.19
CA THR A 90 -2.30 -10.40 -8.61
C THR A 90 -3.19 -9.96 -9.78
N VAL A 91 -3.83 -8.79 -9.68
CA VAL A 91 -4.65 -8.22 -10.77
C VAL A 91 -3.82 -8.02 -12.03
N ASN A 92 -2.61 -7.46 -11.93
CA ASN A 92 -1.76 -7.21 -13.09
C ASN A 92 -1.29 -8.52 -13.76
N THR A 93 -0.99 -9.56 -12.96
CA THR A 93 -0.56 -10.85 -13.47
C THR A 93 -1.66 -11.50 -14.32
N VAL A 94 -2.90 -11.47 -13.86
CA VAL A 94 -4.05 -11.99 -14.62
C VAL A 94 -4.37 -11.08 -15.81
N SER A 95 -4.36 -9.76 -15.62
CA SER A 95 -4.60 -8.80 -16.70
C SER A 95 -3.64 -8.97 -17.89
N LYS A 96 -2.36 -9.27 -17.63
CA LYS A 96 -1.38 -9.57 -18.69
C LYS A 96 -1.68 -10.85 -19.43
N LYS A 97 -2.13 -11.89 -18.73
CA LYS A 97 -2.54 -13.15 -19.35
C LYS A 97 -3.76 -12.95 -20.26
N LEU A 98 -4.75 -12.20 -19.78
CA LEU A 98 -5.98 -11.89 -20.52
C LEU A 98 -5.76 -11.03 -21.78
N GLN A 99 -4.63 -10.30 -21.85
CA GLN A 99 -4.25 -9.50 -23.02
C GLN A 99 -3.49 -10.30 -24.09
N SER A 100 -3.26 -11.60 -23.89
CA SER A 100 -2.57 -12.44 -24.86
C SER A 100 -3.41 -12.64 -26.11
N PRO A 101 -2.88 -12.46 -27.32
CA PRO A 101 -3.61 -12.66 -28.58
C PRO A 101 -4.14 -14.08 -28.79
N SER A 102 -3.57 -15.07 -28.11
CA SER A 102 -3.95 -16.49 -28.16
C SER A 102 -4.98 -16.88 -27.10
N MET A 103 -5.51 -15.92 -26.31
CA MET A 103 -6.45 -16.20 -25.24
C MET A 103 -7.82 -16.54 -25.79
N CYS A 104 -8.33 -17.73 -25.41
CA CYS A 104 -9.72 -18.13 -25.68
C CYS A 104 -10.64 -17.82 -24.49
N ILE A 105 -11.94 -17.78 -24.74
CA ILE A 105 -12.95 -17.44 -23.72
C ILE A 105 -12.87 -18.39 -22.53
N ASP A 106 -12.74 -19.69 -22.77
CA ASP A 106 -12.66 -20.71 -21.69
C ASP A 106 -11.44 -20.50 -20.77
N ALA A 107 -10.29 -20.12 -21.36
CA ALA A 107 -9.10 -19.81 -20.59
C ALA A 107 -9.26 -18.50 -19.80
N THR A 108 -9.96 -17.52 -20.38
CA THR A 108 -10.32 -16.26 -19.71
C THR A 108 -11.16 -16.52 -18.47
N LEU A 109 -12.22 -17.31 -18.58
CA LEU A 109 -13.11 -17.67 -17.49
C LEU A 109 -12.35 -18.38 -16.35
N LYS A 110 -11.49 -19.36 -16.67
CA LYS A 110 -10.64 -20.04 -15.69
C LYS A 110 -9.67 -19.09 -14.98
N HIS A 111 -9.10 -18.10 -15.68
CA HIS A 111 -8.21 -17.14 -15.04
C HIS A 111 -8.97 -16.17 -14.11
N ILE A 112 -10.18 -15.76 -14.46
CA ILE A 112 -11.02 -14.92 -13.58
C ILE A 112 -11.45 -15.73 -12.36
N GLU A 113 -11.90 -16.97 -12.52
CA GLU A 113 -12.21 -17.86 -11.39
C GLU A 113 -11.02 -18.03 -10.45
N SER A 114 -9.84 -18.28 -11.01
CA SER A 114 -8.60 -18.44 -10.23
C SER A 114 -8.26 -17.17 -9.40
N ILE A 115 -8.47 -15.98 -9.93
CA ILE A 115 -8.19 -14.74 -9.18
C ILE A 115 -9.26 -14.48 -8.11
N VAL A 116 -10.53 -14.80 -8.38
CA VAL A 116 -11.60 -14.71 -7.36
C VAL A 116 -11.31 -15.65 -6.21
N ASN A 117 -10.94 -16.91 -6.49
CA ASN A 117 -10.55 -17.89 -5.48
C ASN A 117 -9.31 -17.45 -4.69
N TYR A 118 -8.30 -16.86 -5.36
CA TYR A 118 -7.15 -16.29 -4.68
C TYR A 118 -7.55 -15.19 -3.69
N PHE A 119 -8.40 -14.25 -4.09
CA PHE A 119 -8.86 -13.19 -3.20
C PHE A 119 -9.76 -13.72 -2.08
N GLY A 120 -10.53 -14.79 -2.31
CA GLY A 120 -11.27 -15.48 -1.26
C GLY A 120 -10.34 -16.04 -0.17
N ASN A 121 -9.23 -16.67 -0.55
CA ASN A 121 -8.21 -17.15 0.39
C ASN A 121 -7.46 -15.97 1.04
N TYR A 122 -7.09 -14.97 0.26
CA TYR A 122 -6.41 -13.77 0.75
C TYR A 122 -7.25 -13.00 1.77
N ARG A 123 -8.57 -13.00 1.63
CA ARG A 123 -9.50 -12.42 2.60
C ARG A 123 -9.37 -13.04 3.99
N ASN A 124 -9.09 -14.33 4.05
CA ASN A 124 -9.01 -15.07 5.33
C ASN A 124 -7.61 -15.01 5.96
N GLU A 125 -6.55 -15.06 5.16
CA GLU A 125 -5.17 -15.25 5.63
C GLU A 125 -4.25 -14.06 5.29
N GLY A 126 -4.65 -13.24 4.33
CA GLY A 126 -3.83 -12.18 3.77
C GLY A 126 -3.48 -11.06 4.75
N PHE A 127 -4.37 -10.76 5.71
CA PHE A 127 -4.10 -9.73 6.71
C PHE A 127 -2.92 -10.11 7.59
N ALA A 128 -2.93 -11.31 8.15
CA ALA A 128 -1.86 -11.81 9.02
C ALA A 128 -0.51 -11.88 8.29
N SER A 129 -0.50 -12.37 7.04
CA SER A 129 0.72 -12.43 6.23
C SER A 129 1.24 -11.03 5.86
N SER A 130 0.36 -10.10 5.50
CA SER A 130 0.72 -8.71 5.22
C SER A 130 1.27 -7.99 6.46
N LEU A 131 0.72 -8.29 7.64
CA LEU A 131 1.17 -7.73 8.92
C LEU A 131 2.62 -8.14 9.24
N VAL A 132 2.98 -9.40 9.02
CA VAL A 132 4.36 -9.89 9.21
C VAL A 132 5.32 -9.12 8.30
N ILE A 133 5.02 -9.06 7.00
CA ILE A 133 5.86 -8.34 6.03
C ILE A 133 5.96 -6.85 6.37
N ALA A 134 4.86 -6.23 6.81
CA ALA A 134 4.87 -4.82 7.19
C ALA A 134 5.72 -4.55 8.43
N LYS A 135 5.74 -5.47 9.40
CA LYS A 135 6.60 -5.39 10.59
C LYS A 135 8.08 -5.47 10.22
N ASP A 136 8.44 -6.34 9.28
CA ASP A 136 9.83 -6.45 8.79
C ASP A 136 10.27 -5.14 8.11
N ILE A 137 9.46 -4.59 7.20
CA ILE A 137 9.74 -3.31 6.53
C ILE A 137 9.83 -2.17 7.56
N ALA A 138 8.93 -2.11 8.53
CA ALA A 138 8.93 -1.09 9.58
C ALA A 138 10.23 -1.17 10.41
N SER A 139 10.69 -2.39 10.74
CA SER A 139 11.96 -2.61 11.44
C SER A 139 13.17 -2.09 10.64
N GLU A 140 13.23 -2.38 9.33
CA GLU A 140 14.28 -1.87 8.42
C GLU A 140 14.28 -0.33 8.33
N MET A 141 13.09 0.28 8.40
CA MET A 141 12.91 1.73 8.37
C MET A 141 13.12 2.42 9.72
N GLY A 142 13.34 1.66 10.81
CA GLY A 142 13.38 2.18 12.18
C GLY A 142 12.06 2.82 12.62
N VAL A 143 10.93 2.28 12.12
CA VAL A 143 9.56 2.68 12.47
C VAL A 143 8.99 1.68 13.46
N GLU A 144 8.36 2.18 14.52
CA GLU A 144 7.69 1.31 15.47
C GLU A 144 6.48 0.63 14.80
N PRO A 145 6.39 -0.72 14.79
CA PRO A 145 5.31 -1.44 14.15
C PRO A 145 4.04 -1.43 15.01
N SER A 146 3.50 -0.25 15.25
CA SER A 146 2.31 -0.05 16.08
C SER A 146 1.32 0.89 15.41
N PHE A 147 0.03 0.60 15.61
CA PHE A 147 -1.03 1.50 15.16
C PHE A 147 -1.14 2.69 16.12
N PRO A 148 -1.41 3.90 15.60
CA PRO A 148 -1.62 5.05 16.45
C PRO A 148 -2.90 4.84 17.28
N ILE A 149 -2.78 4.98 18.60
CA ILE A 149 -3.95 4.91 19.50
C ILE A 149 -4.79 6.16 19.25
N LYS A 150 -5.91 5.99 18.54
CA LYS A 150 -6.91 7.06 18.40
C LYS A 150 -7.57 7.24 19.77
N ARG A 151 -7.32 8.40 20.41
CA ARG A 151 -8.02 8.74 21.64
C ARG A 151 -9.52 8.68 21.38
N PRO A 152 -10.30 7.86 22.12
CA PRO A 152 -11.74 7.85 21.96
C PRO A 152 -12.28 9.23 22.29
N THR A 153 -13.07 9.81 21.41
CA THR A 153 -13.78 11.09 21.60
C THR A 153 -14.96 10.89 22.56
N SER A 154 -14.82 10.05 23.56
CA SER A 154 -15.86 9.76 24.52
C SER A 154 -15.63 10.52 25.82
N ARG A 155 -16.72 11.20 26.23
CA ARG A 155 -16.89 11.85 27.51
C ARG A 155 -16.39 10.98 28.67
N LYS A 156 -15.65 11.61 29.61
CA LYS A 156 -15.34 11.18 30.97
C LYS A 156 -15.93 9.84 31.37
N LYS A 157 -15.21 8.75 31.21
CA LYS A 157 -15.29 7.59 32.09
C LYS A 157 -14.18 7.75 33.11
N GLN A 158 -14.62 7.94 34.35
CA GLN A 158 -13.80 7.93 35.53
C GLN A 158 -13.43 6.48 35.78
N TYR A 159 -12.13 6.20 35.94
CA TYR A 159 -11.55 4.90 36.28
C TYR A 159 -11.90 3.75 35.31
N ASP A 160 -11.08 3.57 34.30
CA ASP A 160 -10.65 2.27 33.84
C ASP A 160 -9.33 2.48 33.07
N GLU A 161 -8.25 1.95 33.59
CA GLU A 161 -7.00 1.78 32.83
C GLU A 161 -7.30 0.71 31.78
N THR A 162 -7.79 1.16 30.63
CA THR A 162 -7.88 0.28 29.45
C THR A 162 -6.44 -0.08 29.12
N ASP A 163 -6.09 -1.33 29.27
CA ASP A 163 -4.76 -1.85 29.05
C ASP A 163 -4.30 -1.41 27.65
N CYS A 164 -3.11 -0.82 27.55
CA CYS A 164 -2.59 -0.34 26.28
C CYS A 164 -2.55 -1.42 25.19
N GLU A 165 -2.54 -2.67 25.60
CA GLU A 165 -2.58 -3.83 24.71
C GLU A 165 -3.97 -4.06 24.10
N GLU A 166 -5.06 -3.89 24.86
CA GLU A 166 -6.43 -3.98 24.34
C GLU A 166 -6.70 -2.85 23.32
N ALA A 167 -6.29 -1.62 23.61
CA ALA A 167 -6.43 -0.51 22.69
C ALA A 167 -5.64 -0.69 21.37
N LYS A 168 -4.46 -1.31 21.44
CA LYS A 168 -3.67 -1.68 20.23
C LYS A 168 -4.37 -2.75 19.42
N LEU A 169 -4.89 -3.79 20.06
CA LEU A 169 -5.62 -4.88 19.42
C LEU A 169 -6.92 -4.39 18.76
N GLU A 170 -7.64 -3.49 19.40
CA GLU A 170 -8.84 -2.86 18.83
C GLU A 170 -8.50 -2.04 17.59
N THR A 171 -7.36 -1.32 17.58
CA THR A 171 -6.95 -0.51 16.44
C THR A 171 -6.50 -1.38 15.26
N GLU A 172 -5.77 -2.46 15.52
CA GLU A 172 -5.37 -3.44 14.51
C GLU A 172 -6.61 -4.10 13.89
N LYS A 173 -7.57 -4.53 14.73
CA LYS A 173 -8.83 -5.12 14.27
C LYS A 173 -9.69 -4.13 13.49
N ALA A 174 -9.72 -2.87 13.90
CA ALA A 174 -10.41 -1.82 13.18
C ALA A 174 -9.78 -1.58 11.79
N PHE A 175 -8.47 -1.64 11.66
CA PHE A 175 -7.78 -1.54 10.36
C PHE A 175 -8.08 -2.77 9.48
N GLU A 176 -8.07 -3.97 10.04
CA GLU A 176 -8.45 -5.19 9.32
C GLU A 176 -9.87 -5.06 8.74
N VAL A 177 -10.85 -4.69 9.58
CA VAL A 177 -12.26 -4.65 9.18
C VAL A 177 -12.55 -3.48 8.24
N ASN A 178 -12.08 -2.27 8.57
CA ASN A 178 -12.48 -1.05 7.87
C ASN A 178 -11.60 -0.72 6.65
N TYR A 179 -10.44 -1.38 6.52
CA TYR A 179 -9.56 -1.14 5.40
C TYR A 179 -9.28 -2.41 4.60
N PHE A 180 -8.66 -3.44 5.20
CA PHE A 180 -8.24 -4.64 4.49
C PHE A 180 -9.43 -5.40 3.89
N LEU A 181 -10.41 -5.78 4.71
CA LEU A 181 -11.58 -6.54 4.24
C LEU A 181 -12.37 -5.75 3.20
N VAL A 182 -12.57 -4.44 3.40
CA VAL A 182 -13.25 -3.58 2.42
C VAL A 182 -12.54 -3.59 1.08
N MET A 183 -11.21 -3.46 1.06
CA MET A 183 -10.43 -3.47 -0.16
C MET A 183 -10.50 -4.79 -0.91
N VAL A 184 -10.43 -5.91 -0.20
CA VAL A 184 -10.51 -7.25 -0.78
C VAL A 184 -11.93 -7.52 -1.27
N ASP A 185 -12.96 -7.16 -0.52
CA ASP A 185 -14.38 -7.33 -0.90
C ASP A 185 -14.74 -6.50 -2.15
N ILE A 186 -14.21 -5.28 -2.29
CA ILE A 186 -14.34 -4.47 -3.51
C ILE A 186 -13.64 -5.17 -4.69
N ALA A 187 -12.45 -5.73 -4.50
CA ALA A 187 -11.74 -6.45 -5.55
C ALA A 187 -12.54 -7.68 -6.01
N ILE A 188 -13.02 -8.51 -5.08
CA ILE A 188 -13.86 -9.69 -5.37
C ILE A 188 -15.11 -9.28 -6.12
N SER A 189 -15.89 -8.33 -5.60
CA SER A 189 -17.16 -7.88 -6.20
C SER A 189 -16.97 -7.34 -7.60
N SER A 190 -15.89 -6.55 -7.82
CA SER A 190 -15.60 -5.99 -9.14
C SER A 190 -15.20 -7.05 -10.16
N LEU A 191 -14.52 -8.10 -9.74
CA LEU A 191 -14.12 -9.22 -10.60
C LEU A 191 -15.32 -10.13 -10.90
N THR A 192 -16.13 -10.46 -9.89
CA THR A 192 -17.32 -11.29 -10.04
C THR A 192 -18.32 -10.66 -11.01
N ARG A 193 -18.57 -9.35 -10.88
CA ARG A 193 -19.45 -8.64 -11.81
C ARG A 193 -18.96 -8.72 -13.26
N ARG A 194 -17.66 -8.54 -13.49
CA ARG A 194 -17.08 -8.68 -14.82
C ARG A 194 -17.15 -10.10 -15.36
N PHE A 195 -17.11 -11.09 -14.47
CA PHE A 195 -17.27 -12.49 -14.84
C PHE A 195 -18.69 -12.78 -15.31
N GLU A 196 -19.71 -12.24 -14.62
CA GLU A 196 -21.12 -12.36 -14.99
C GLU A 196 -21.43 -11.67 -16.34
N GLU A 197 -20.74 -10.56 -16.64
CA GLU A 197 -20.88 -9.85 -17.92
C GLU A 197 -20.28 -10.63 -19.13
N LEU A 198 -19.45 -11.64 -18.88
CA LEU A 198 -18.78 -12.47 -19.92
C LEU A 198 -19.47 -13.82 -20.18
N GLN A 199 -20.40 -14.22 -19.33
CA GLN A 199 -21.23 -15.42 -19.50
C GLN A 199 -22.47 -15.12 -20.33
#